data_3b8037e521870be7d2d8b3c65771f127
#
_entry.id   3b8037e521870be7d2d8b3c65771f127
#
_cell.length_a   1.000
_cell.length_b   1.000
_cell.length_c   1.000
_cell.angle_alpha   90.00
_cell.angle_beta   90.00
_cell.angle_gamma   90.00
#
_symmetry.space_group_name_H-M   'P 1'
#
loop_
_entity.id
_entity.type
_entity.pdbx_description
1 polymer ?
#
loop_
_entity_poly.entity_id
_entity_poly.type
_entity_poly.pdbx_seq_one_letter_code
_entity_poly.pdbx_strand_id
1 'polypeptide(L)'
;MTDVQKRAWLKLAALTTVAAAALVGCGKKEEAAAPAAAPAAAAKAEPLKIAFAYVGPVGDGGWTFAHDNARKALEKEFGDKIQTSFVENVPESADAERVIRDMAGQGN
;
A
#
# COMPACT_ATOMS: atom_id res chain seq x y z
N MET A 1 0.11 15.38 -40.76
CA MET A 1 -0.59 14.12 -41.10
C MET A 1 -1.62 14.46 -42.17
N THR A 2 -1.36 14.06 -43.40
CA THR A 2 -2.18 14.40 -44.54
C THR A 2 -3.42 13.52 -44.62
N ASP A 3 -4.50 14.04 -45.19
CA ASP A 3 -5.79 13.37 -45.33
C ASP A 3 -5.75 12.00 -46.03
N VAL A 4 -4.71 11.73 -46.73
CA VAL A 4 -4.47 10.44 -47.40
C VAL A 4 -4.21 9.31 -46.41
N GLN A 5 -3.56 9.60 -45.27
CA GLN A 5 -3.26 8.59 -44.24
C GLN A 5 -4.55 8.19 -43.46
N LYS A 6 -5.49 9.09 -43.25
CA LYS A 6 -6.75 8.78 -42.56
C LYS A 6 -7.66 7.87 -43.37
N ARG A 7 -7.59 7.94 -44.70
CA ARG A 7 -8.39 7.09 -45.60
C ARG A 7 -7.82 5.68 -45.76
N ALA A 8 -6.54 5.47 -45.50
CA ALA A 8 -5.90 4.15 -45.57
C ALA A 8 -6.28 3.27 -44.37
N TRP A 9 -6.49 3.88 -43.18
CA TRP A 9 -6.87 3.15 -41.99
C TRP A 9 -8.33 2.67 -41.96
N LEU A 10 -9.23 3.36 -42.68
CA LEU A 10 -10.64 3.00 -42.78
C LEU A 10 -10.93 1.84 -43.77
N LYS A 11 -9.98 1.48 -44.61
CA LYS A 11 -10.13 0.39 -45.56
C LYS A 11 -9.59 -0.96 -45.08
N LEU A 12 -8.87 -1.01 -43.97
CA LEU A 12 -8.34 -2.25 -43.38
C LEU A 12 -9.26 -2.91 -42.34
N ALA A 13 -10.37 -2.28 -41.97
CA ALA A 13 -11.28 -2.79 -40.97
C ALA A 13 -12.45 -3.64 -41.48
N ALA A 14 -12.47 -3.97 -42.78
CA ALA A 14 -13.66 -4.57 -43.42
C ALA A 14 -13.44 -6.00 -43.99
N LEU A 15 -12.36 -6.70 -43.65
CA LEU A 15 -12.09 -8.00 -44.28
C LEU A 15 -11.63 -9.11 -43.32
N THR A 16 -12.18 -9.23 -42.09
CA THR A 16 -11.95 -10.40 -41.27
C THR A 16 -13.19 -10.80 -40.50
N THR A 17 -14.26 -11.15 -41.23
CA THR A 17 -15.33 -11.95 -40.66
C THR A 17 -15.63 -13.06 -41.68
N VAL A 18 -15.09 -14.22 -41.51
CA VAL A 18 -15.60 -15.56 -41.82
C VAL A 18 -14.45 -16.55 -41.65
N ALA A 19 -14.47 -17.32 -40.60
CA ALA A 19 -14.13 -18.74 -40.51
C ALA A 19 -13.61 -19.09 -39.10
N ALA A 20 -14.46 -19.58 -38.25
CA ALA A 20 -14.12 -20.62 -37.30
C ALA A 20 -15.43 -21.18 -36.69
N ALA A 21 -16.05 -22.05 -37.44
CA ALA A 21 -16.98 -23.03 -36.85
C ALA A 21 -16.18 -24.30 -36.53
N ALA A 22 -16.50 -24.87 -35.37
CA ALA A 22 -16.24 -26.23 -34.95
C ALA A 22 -14.82 -26.59 -34.48
N LEU A 23 -14.65 -26.55 -33.16
CA LEU A 23 -14.04 -27.64 -32.39
C LEU A 23 -14.76 -27.78 -31.08
N VAL A 24 -15.77 -28.63 -31.04
CA VAL A 24 -16.34 -29.22 -29.83
C VAL A 24 -15.31 -30.21 -29.32
N GLY A 25 -14.76 -29.99 -28.15
CA GLY A 25 -13.81 -30.90 -27.52
C GLY A 25 -13.70 -30.66 -26.03
N CYS A 26 -14.46 -31.44 -25.30
CA CYS A 26 -14.21 -31.91 -23.93
C CYS A 26 -13.85 -30.92 -22.82
N GLY A 27 -14.82 -30.75 -21.92
CA GLY A 27 -14.53 -30.87 -20.49
C GLY A 27 -13.77 -29.73 -19.84
N LYS A 28 -14.40 -28.57 -19.65
CA LYS A 28 -13.99 -27.70 -18.59
C LYS A 28 -15.24 -27.31 -17.78
N LYS A 29 -15.23 -27.82 -16.56
CA LYS A 29 -16.13 -27.49 -15.48
C LYS A 29 -16.47 -26.02 -15.53
N GLU A 30 -17.71 -25.69 -15.71
CA GLU A 30 -18.28 -24.37 -15.57
C GLU A 30 -18.06 -23.93 -14.12
N GLU A 31 -17.03 -23.12 -13.93
CA GLU A 31 -16.83 -22.41 -12.67
C GLU A 31 -17.88 -21.30 -12.65
N ALA A 32 -18.91 -21.54 -11.88
CA ALA A 32 -19.98 -20.60 -11.66
C ALA A 32 -19.36 -19.25 -11.29
N ALA A 33 -19.63 -18.22 -12.10
CA ALA A 33 -19.31 -16.85 -11.78
C ALA A 33 -19.86 -16.56 -10.39
N ALA A 34 -18.97 -16.39 -9.43
CA ALA A 34 -19.33 -15.91 -8.11
C ALA A 34 -20.04 -14.56 -8.28
N PRO A 35 -21.17 -14.35 -7.61
CA PRO A 35 -21.85 -13.05 -7.66
C PRO A 35 -20.84 -11.99 -7.24
N ALA A 36 -20.74 -10.92 -8.04
CA ALA A 36 -19.92 -9.76 -7.72
C ALA A 36 -20.24 -9.35 -6.29
N ALA A 37 -19.28 -9.50 -5.39
CA ALA A 37 -19.38 -9.05 -4.03
C ALA A 37 -19.69 -7.55 -4.10
N ALA A 38 -20.84 -7.15 -3.57
CA ALA A 38 -21.14 -5.75 -3.34
C ALA A 38 -19.92 -5.12 -2.62
N PRO A 39 -19.55 -3.85 -2.92
CA PRO A 39 -18.44 -3.22 -2.23
C PRO A 39 -18.76 -3.27 -0.74
N ALA A 40 -17.99 -4.11 -0.02
CA ALA A 40 -18.03 -4.13 1.43
C ALA A 40 -17.78 -2.70 1.86
N ALA A 41 -18.71 -2.11 2.60
CA ALA A 41 -18.52 -0.82 3.23
C ALA A 41 -17.13 -0.84 3.86
N ALA A 42 -16.24 0.05 3.42
CA ALA A 42 -14.86 0.07 3.85
C ALA A 42 -14.86 0.17 5.37
N ALA A 43 -14.61 -0.94 6.04
CA ALA A 43 -14.35 -0.94 7.46
C ALA A 43 -13.19 0.06 7.64
N LYS A 44 -13.38 1.06 8.52
CA LYS A 44 -12.35 2.04 8.81
C LYS A 44 -11.09 1.26 9.17
N ALA A 45 -10.07 1.32 8.31
CA ALA A 45 -8.83 0.61 8.53
C ALA A 45 -8.24 1.08 9.87
N GLU A 46 -7.80 0.15 10.70
CA GLU A 46 -7.11 0.52 11.93
C GLU A 46 -5.85 1.32 11.60
N PRO A 47 -5.49 2.33 12.41
CA PRO A 47 -4.31 3.14 12.17
C PRO A 47 -3.06 2.27 12.20
N LEU A 48 -2.13 2.57 11.29
CA LEU A 48 -0.80 1.97 11.32
C LEU A 48 -0.07 2.44 12.58
N LYS A 49 0.35 1.52 13.43
CA LYS A 49 1.14 1.82 14.61
C LYS A 49 2.62 1.85 14.28
N ILE A 50 3.30 2.89 14.70
CA ILE A 50 4.72 3.13 14.43
C ILE A 50 5.43 3.50 15.72
N ALA A 51 6.46 2.73 16.08
CA ALA A 51 7.25 2.97 17.27
C ALA A 51 8.63 3.57 16.93
N PHE A 52 9.10 4.47 17.77
CA PHE A 52 10.40 5.12 17.65
C PHE A 52 11.21 4.89 18.92
N ALA A 53 12.42 4.33 18.78
CA ALA A 53 13.37 4.20 19.86
C ALA A 53 14.47 5.27 19.69
N TYR A 54 14.57 6.20 20.62
CA TYR A 54 15.52 7.30 20.60
C TYR A 54 16.67 7.09 21.59
N VAL A 55 17.89 7.28 21.15
CA VAL A 55 19.11 7.18 22.01
C VAL A 55 19.20 8.32 23.02
N GLY A 56 18.69 9.49 22.69
CA GLY A 56 18.70 10.67 23.55
C GLY A 56 17.31 11.20 23.86
N PRO A 57 17.22 12.28 24.63
CA PRO A 57 15.96 12.94 24.94
C PRO A 57 15.45 13.76 23.73
N VAL A 58 14.14 13.85 23.58
CA VAL A 58 13.51 14.65 22.49
C VAL A 58 13.79 16.15 22.60
N GLY A 59 14.23 16.61 23.76
CA GLY A 59 14.59 18.00 24.02
C GLY A 59 16.06 18.35 23.84
N ASP A 60 16.88 17.46 23.27
CA ASP A 60 18.34 17.64 23.14
C ASP A 60 18.76 18.75 22.16
N GLY A 61 17.83 19.24 21.35
CA GLY A 61 18.12 20.22 20.29
C GLY A 61 18.96 19.68 19.14
N GLY A 62 19.28 18.40 19.15
CA GLY A 62 20.14 17.72 18.19
C GLY A 62 19.43 16.64 17.37
N TRP A 63 20.06 15.47 17.32
CA TRP A 63 19.61 14.34 16.50
C TRP A 63 18.21 13.84 16.89
N THR A 64 18.00 13.54 18.17
CA THR A 64 16.70 13.04 18.66
C THR A 64 15.60 14.08 18.49
N PHE A 65 15.90 15.35 18.77
CA PHE A 65 14.96 16.46 18.53
C PHE A 65 14.52 16.55 17.06
N ALA A 66 15.45 16.43 16.11
CA ALA A 66 15.14 16.48 14.68
C ALA A 66 14.24 15.32 14.26
N HIS A 67 14.51 14.10 14.76
CA HIS A 67 13.69 12.91 14.48
C HIS A 67 12.30 13.00 15.13
N ASP A 68 12.18 13.52 16.34
CA ASP A 68 10.88 13.72 17.00
C ASP A 68 10.03 14.77 16.29
N ASN A 69 10.63 15.82 15.78
CA ASN A 69 9.92 16.80 14.93
C ASN A 69 9.41 16.15 13.65
N ALA A 70 10.18 15.25 13.03
CA ALA A 70 9.72 14.50 11.88
C ALA A 70 8.55 13.56 12.24
N ARG A 71 8.60 12.87 13.38
CA ARG A 71 7.49 12.06 13.90
C ARG A 71 6.21 12.88 14.05
N LYS A 72 6.31 14.06 14.68
CA LYS A 72 5.17 14.99 14.84
C LYS A 72 4.63 15.50 13.51
N ALA A 73 5.50 15.71 12.51
CA ALA A 73 5.08 16.08 11.18
C ALA A 73 4.31 14.95 10.49
N LEU A 74 4.73 13.70 10.68
CA LEU A 74 3.98 12.53 10.18
C LEU A 74 2.59 12.44 10.82
N GLU A 75 2.47 12.62 12.15
CA GLU A 75 1.17 12.64 12.82
C GLU A 75 0.25 13.73 12.26
N LYS A 76 0.81 14.91 11.99
CA LYS A 76 0.04 16.01 11.40
C LYS A 76 -0.41 15.71 9.97
N GLU A 77 0.43 15.08 9.17
CA GLU A 77 0.17 14.78 7.76
C GLU A 77 -0.84 13.63 7.60
N PHE A 78 -0.67 12.55 8.37
CA PHE A 78 -1.45 11.33 8.23
C PHE A 78 -2.66 11.25 9.18
N GLY A 79 -2.70 12.07 10.23
CA GLY A 79 -3.81 12.16 11.17
C GLY A 79 -4.20 10.80 11.75
N ASP A 80 -5.46 10.43 11.62
CA ASP A 80 -6.03 9.19 12.15
C ASP A 80 -5.61 7.91 11.40
N LYS A 81 -4.79 8.02 10.35
CA LYS A 81 -4.25 6.86 9.63
C LYS A 81 -3.05 6.23 10.31
N ILE A 82 -2.40 6.95 11.21
CA ILE A 82 -1.24 6.44 11.96
C ILE A 82 -1.40 6.74 13.45
N GLN A 83 -0.74 5.92 14.26
CA GLN A 83 -0.57 6.13 15.69
C GLN A 83 0.91 5.96 16.01
N THR A 84 1.57 6.97 16.56
CA THR A 84 2.97 6.86 16.90
C THR A 84 3.17 6.71 18.40
N SER A 85 4.23 6.01 18.80
CA SER A 85 4.73 5.90 20.16
C SER A 85 6.25 6.08 20.14
N PHE A 86 6.84 6.48 21.26
CA PHE A 86 8.30 6.59 21.36
C PHE A 86 8.81 6.30 22.75
N VAL A 87 10.08 5.89 22.82
CA VAL A 87 10.84 5.73 24.05
C VAL A 87 12.15 6.49 23.89
N GLU A 88 12.49 7.30 24.91
CA GLU A 88 13.71 8.11 24.96
C GLU A 88 14.82 7.40 25.75
N ASN A 89 16.05 7.88 25.57
CA ASN A 89 17.22 7.44 26.33
C ASN A 89 17.47 5.92 26.25
N VAL A 90 17.19 5.34 25.09
CA VAL A 90 17.45 3.94 24.82
C VAL A 90 18.96 3.77 24.55
N PRO A 91 19.71 3.05 25.40
CA PRO A 91 21.14 2.90 25.19
C PRO A 91 21.43 2.02 23.96
N GLU A 92 22.52 2.32 23.25
CA GLU A 92 23.01 1.54 22.10
C GLU A 92 23.67 0.23 22.56
N SER A 93 22.86 -0.68 23.11
CA SER A 93 23.29 -1.93 23.70
C SER A 93 22.24 -3.02 23.51
N ALA A 94 22.42 -4.18 24.15
CA ALA A 94 21.41 -5.24 24.20
C ALA A 94 20.03 -4.75 24.73
N ASP A 95 20.02 -3.69 25.51
CA ASP A 95 18.76 -3.07 25.98
C ASP A 95 17.94 -2.46 24.85
N ALA A 96 18.59 -1.94 23.81
CA ALA A 96 17.87 -1.44 22.63
C ALA A 96 17.06 -2.56 21.97
N GLU A 97 17.64 -3.75 21.83
CA GLU A 97 16.95 -4.91 21.26
C GLU A 97 15.72 -5.28 22.11
N ARG A 98 15.87 -5.28 23.44
CA ARG A 98 14.75 -5.56 24.35
C ARG A 98 13.63 -4.53 24.19
N VAL A 99 13.96 -3.23 24.21
CA VAL A 99 12.98 -2.15 24.04
C VAL A 99 12.24 -2.29 22.69
N ILE A 100 12.95 -2.54 21.59
CA ILE A 100 12.33 -2.70 20.27
C ILE A 100 11.39 -3.91 20.25
N ARG A 101 11.77 -5.03 20.85
CA ARG A 101 10.91 -6.22 20.95
C ARG A 101 9.66 -5.95 21.79
N ASP A 102 9.82 -5.23 22.92
CA ASP A 102 8.71 -4.89 23.79
C ASP A 102 7.70 -3.97 23.05
N MET A 103 8.21 -2.97 22.32
CA MET A 103 7.35 -2.10 21.51
C MET A 103 6.62 -2.89 20.41
N ALA A 104 7.31 -3.78 19.71
CA ALA A 104 6.70 -4.65 18.71
C ALA A 104 5.64 -5.58 19.31
N GLY A 105 5.88 -6.11 20.52
CA GLY A 105 4.92 -6.93 21.27
C GLY A 105 3.65 -6.18 21.66
N GLN A 106 3.71 -4.85 21.74
CA GLN A 106 2.55 -3.98 21.98
C GLN A 106 1.77 -3.67 20.69
N GLY A 107 2.19 -4.24 19.57
CA GLY A 107 1.53 -4.10 18.28
C GLY A 107 1.93 -2.86 17.49
N ASN A 108 3.12 -2.33 17.77
CA ASN A 108 3.71 -1.25 16.96
C ASN A 108 4.45 -1.82 15.74
#